data_5ab572dd4210ea27cb3bbf3c71b797e8
#
_entry.id   5ab572dd4210ea27cb3bbf3c71b797e8
#
_cell.length_a   1.000
_cell.length_b   1.000
_cell.length_c   1.000
_cell.angle_alpha   90.00
_cell.angle_beta   90.00
_cell.angle_gamma   90.00
#
_symmetry.space_group_name_H-M   'P 1'
#
loop_
_entity.id
_entity.type
_entity.pdbx_description
1 polymer ?
#
loop_
_entity_poly.entity_id
_entity_poly.type
_entity_poly.pdbx_seq_one_letter_code
_entity_poly.pdbx_strand_id
1 'polypeptide(L)'
;MVKDLDNKNLLKNLLKAVKKLTEILKKTNLTKNLENYDNLEKVGNKRIQIKHDNAITSPMVGTVYLSPEPKAKSFIKQGQTVKKGDTLLIIEAMKTFNPIKAKESGKVEKILVNDAEPVEYGQ
;
A
#
# COMPACT_ATOMS: atom_id res chain seq x y z
N MET A 1 -45.10 17.78 -5.55
CA MET A 1 -45.19 18.48 -4.26
C MET A 1 -45.01 17.58 -3.04
N VAL A 2 -45.45 16.35 -3.07
CA VAL A 2 -45.30 15.40 -1.95
C VAL A 2 -43.86 14.94 -1.74
N LYS A 3 -43.04 14.91 -2.79
CA LYS A 3 -41.62 14.47 -2.74
C LYS A 3 -40.67 15.42 -2.00
N ASP A 4 -40.95 16.74 -1.99
CA ASP A 4 -40.09 17.73 -1.32
C ASP A 4 -40.25 17.75 0.20
N LEU A 5 -41.42 17.39 0.71
CA LEU A 5 -41.71 17.29 2.13
C LEU A 5 -41.04 16.04 2.75
N ASP A 6 -41.00 14.94 2.05
CA ASP A 6 -40.36 13.72 2.49
C ASP A 6 -38.83 13.85 2.58
N ASN A 7 -38.23 14.56 1.63
CA ASN A 7 -36.79 14.85 1.63
C ASN A 7 -36.38 15.77 2.79
N LYS A 8 -37.17 16.74 3.17
CA LYS A 8 -36.90 17.62 4.31
C LYS A 8 -36.97 16.87 5.63
N ASN A 9 -37.92 15.94 5.77
CA ASN A 9 -38.03 15.09 6.95
C ASN A 9 -36.91 14.09 7.06
N LEU A 10 -36.49 13.47 5.95
CA LEU A 10 -35.33 12.58 5.88
C LEU A 10 -34.04 13.31 6.27
N LEU A 11 -33.82 14.53 5.78
CA LEU A 11 -32.67 15.36 6.14
C LEU A 11 -32.65 15.71 7.62
N LYS A 12 -33.82 16.09 8.19
CA LYS A 12 -33.94 16.35 9.63
C LYS A 12 -33.67 15.13 10.47
N ASN A 13 -34.17 13.97 10.07
CA ASN A 13 -33.93 12.70 10.77
C ASN A 13 -32.47 12.28 10.70
N LEU A 14 -31.83 12.45 9.53
CA LEU A 14 -30.40 12.20 9.34
C LEU A 14 -29.56 13.12 10.22
N LEU A 15 -29.89 14.41 10.27
CA LEU A 15 -29.20 15.39 11.10
C LEU A 15 -29.32 15.07 12.60
N LYS A 16 -30.50 14.62 13.05
CA LYS A 16 -30.70 14.14 14.43
C LYS A 16 -29.85 12.91 14.74
N ALA A 17 -29.80 11.96 13.81
CA ALA A 17 -28.97 10.74 13.96
C ALA A 17 -27.48 11.09 14.05
N VAL A 18 -26.99 12.00 13.21
CA VAL A 18 -25.60 12.47 13.23
C VAL A 18 -25.28 13.21 14.53
N LYS A 19 -26.15 14.08 15.01
CA LYS A 19 -25.99 14.78 16.30
C LYS A 19 -25.94 13.80 17.47
N LYS A 20 -26.82 12.80 17.50
CA LYS A 20 -26.84 11.77 18.52
C LYS A 20 -25.57 10.93 18.52
N LEU A 21 -25.07 10.58 17.34
CA LEU A 21 -23.81 9.87 17.16
C LEU A 21 -22.62 10.68 17.67
N THR A 22 -22.60 11.98 17.38
CA THR A 22 -21.57 12.91 17.85
C THR A 22 -21.54 13.04 19.37
N GLU A 23 -22.73 13.08 20.00
CA GLU A 23 -22.82 13.10 21.47
C GLU A 23 -22.32 11.82 22.12
N ILE A 24 -22.62 10.67 21.52
CA ILE A 24 -22.11 9.36 22.00
C ILE A 24 -20.59 9.31 21.89
N LEU A 25 -20.03 9.79 20.80
CA LEU A 25 -18.58 9.85 20.59
C LEU A 25 -17.88 10.79 21.57
N LYS A 26 -18.51 11.91 21.96
CA LYS A 26 -17.99 12.83 22.98
C LYS A 26 -17.97 12.17 24.38
N LYS A 27 -18.95 11.34 24.70
CA LYS A 27 -19.02 10.65 25.99
C LYS A 27 -17.99 9.52 26.14
N THR A 28 -17.51 8.94 25.06
CA THR A 28 -16.61 7.78 25.06
C THR A 28 -15.12 8.12 25.07
N ASN A 29 -14.74 9.38 25.23
CA ASN A 29 -13.34 9.84 25.16
C ASN A 29 -12.59 9.46 23.87
N LEU A 30 -13.27 8.97 22.86
CA LEU A 30 -12.71 8.72 21.54
C LEU A 30 -12.37 10.02 20.80
N THR A 31 -12.89 11.16 21.27
CA THR A 31 -12.65 12.48 20.68
C THR A 31 -11.22 12.99 20.86
N LYS A 32 -10.46 12.45 21.79
CA LYS A 32 -9.02 12.79 21.91
C LYS A 32 -8.20 12.34 20.70
N ASN A 33 -8.69 11.36 19.97
CA ASN A 33 -8.06 10.92 18.73
C ASN A 33 -8.61 11.67 17.50
N LEU A 34 -9.74 12.36 17.62
CA LEU A 34 -10.38 13.08 16.50
C LEU A 34 -9.78 14.47 16.27
N GLU A 35 -9.13 15.08 17.26
CA GLU A 35 -8.37 16.32 17.06
C GLU A 35 -7.20 16.15 16.07
N ASN A 36 -6.78 14.91 15.85
CA ASN A 36 -5.82 14.59 14.82
C ASN A 36 -6.44 14.48 13.41
N TYR A 37 -7.78 14.39 13.29
CA TYR A 37 -8.45 14.30 11.98
C TYR A 37 -8.58 15.65 11.28
N ASP A 38 -8.63 16.77 12.01
CA ASP A 38 -8.60 18.11 11.41
C ASP A 38 -7.27 18.40 10.70
N ASN A 39 -6.22 17.70 11.09
CA ASN A 39 -4.96 17.71 10.37
C ASN A 39 -4.95 16.80 9.12
N LEU A 40 -5.88 15.85 9.04
CA LEU A 40 -5.99 14.94 7.89
C LEU A 40 -6.62 15.61 6.66
N GLU A 41 -7.54 16.57 6.84
CA GLU A 41 -8.07 17.34 5.71
C GLU A 41 -7.03 18.25 5.07
N LYS A 42 -6.07 18.74 5.85
CA LYS A 42 -4.92 19.48 5.31
C LYS A 42 -3.87 18.56 4.65
N VAL A 43 -3.91 17.26 4.95
CA VAL A 43 -3.06 16.23 4.35
C VAL A 43 -3.70 15.61 3.11
N GLY A 44 -5.02 15.81 2.91
CA GLY A 44 -5.78 15.21 1.80
C GLY A 44 -5.33 15.60 0.38
N ASN A 45 -4.47 16.58 0.22
CA ASN A 45 -3.84 16.93 -1.06
C ASN A 45 -2.33 16.66 -1.12
N LYS A 46 -1.74 16.26 -0.01
CA LYS A 46 -0.40 15.71 -0.05
C LYS A 46 -0.57 14.22 -0.34
N ARG A 47 -0.50 13.84 -1.62
CA ARG A 47 -0.21 12.44 -1.97
C ARG A 47 0.86 12.01 -0.98
N ILE A 48 0.53 11.05 -0.12
CA ILE A 48 1.54 10.39 0.70
C ILE A 48 2.47 9.75 -0.33
N GLN A 49 3.46 10.51 -0.74
CA GLN A 49 4.62 9.92 -1.36
C GLN A 49 5.28 9.16 -0.21
N ILE A 50 4.89 7.92 -0.07
CA ILE A 50 5.70 6.98 0.65
C ILE A 50 7.01 7.02 -0.13
N LYS A 51 7.95 7.78 0.36
CA LYS A 51 9.31 7.74 -0.16
C LYS A 51 9.83 6.35 0.18
N HIS A 52 9.62 5.45 -0.75
CA HIS A 52 10.36 4.19 -0.77
C HIS A 52 11.76 4.53 -1.27
N ASP A 53 12.49 5.34 -0.51
CA ASP A 53 13.84 5.76 -0.89
C ASP A 53 14.78 4.55 -1.10
N ASN A 54 14.37 3.39 -0.59
CA ASN A 54 15.09 2.12 -0.72
C ASN A 54 14.31 1.03 -1.46
N ALA A 55 13.19 1.37 -2.12
CA ALA A 55 12.44 0.38 -2.89
C ALA A 55 13.17 0.02 -4.17
N ILE A 56 13.31 -1.27 -4.42
CA ILE A 56 13.83 -1.79 -5.69
C ILE A 56 12.65 -2.00 -6.63
N THR A 57 12.68 -1.29 -7.73
CA THR A 57 11.63 -1.31 -8.75
C THR A 57 12.08 -2.11 -9.96
N SER A 58 11.11 -2.63 -10.72
CA SER A 58 11.40 -3.36 -11.96
C SER A 58 11.96 -2.43 -13.04
N PRO A 59 13.12 -2.73 -13.61
CA PRO A 59 13.71 -1.95 -14.71
C PRO A 59 13.10 -2.27 -16.07
N MET A 60 12.20 -3.26 -16.15
CA MET A 60 11.61 -3.72 -17.40
C MET A 60 10.25 -4.36 -17.20
N VAL A 61 9.54 -4.54 -18.29
CA VAL A 61 8.30 -5.36 -18.32
C VAL A 61 8.68 -6.84 -18.42
N GLY A 62 8.07 -7.68 -17.62
CA GLY A 62 8.32 -9.12 -17.67
C GLY A 62 7.58 -9.88 -16.58
N THR A 63 8.01 -11.09 -16.32
CA THR A 63 7.47 -11.95 -15.26
C THR A 63 8.54 -12.13 -14.17
N VAL A 64 8.16 -11.88 -12.93
CA VAL A 64 9.05 -12.05 -11.77
C VAL A 64 9.11 -13.50 -11.34
N TYR A 65 10.31 -14.01 -11.09
CA TYR A 65 10.54 -15.26 -10.40
C TYR A 65 11.37 -15.03 -9.15
N LEU A 66 10.88 -15.50 -8.03
CA LEU A 66 11.54 -15.35 -6.73
C LEU A 66 12.55 -16.47 -6.44
N SER A 67 12.58 -17.50 -7.27
CA SER A 67 13.49 -18.64 -7.19
C SER A 67 14.10 -18.96 -8.55
N PRO A 68 15.29 -19.60 -8.60
CA PRO A 68 15.94 -19.92 -9.87
C PRO A 68 15.17 -20.95 -10.69
N GLU A 69 14.44 -21.84 -10.03
CA GLU A 69 13.67 -22.91 -10.63
C GLU A 69 12.37 -23.16 -9.88
N PRO A 70 11.34 -23.73 -10.52
CA PRO A 70 10.13 -24.18 -9.84
C PRO A 70 10.48 -25.12 -8.68
N LYS A 71 9.89 -24.89 -7.50
CA LYS A 71 10.15 -25.64 -6.26
C LYS A 71 11.52 -25.45 -5.62
N ALA A 72 12.39 -24.61 -6.18
CA ALA A 72 13.64 -24.24 -5.54
C ALA A 72 13.40 -23.22 -4.39
N LYS A 73 14.41 -23.06 -3.54
CA LYS A 73 14.37 -22.04 -2.49
C LYS A 73 14.39 -20.65 -3.09
N SER A 74 13.57 -19.75 -2.54
CA SER A 74 13.59 -18.34 -2.92
C SER A 74 14.95 -17.72 -2.70
N PHE A 75 15.35 -16.80 -3.56
CA PHE A 75 16.60 -16.04 -3.41
C PHE A 75 16.65 -15.25 -2.12
N ILE A 76 15.52 -14.67 -1.73
CA ILE A 76 15.39 -13.85 -0.53
C ILE A 76 14.12 -14.21 0.24
N LYS A 77 14.15 -13.91 1.54
CA LYS A 77 13.00 -14.00 2.43
C LYS A 77 12.82 -12.67 3.16
N GLN A 78 11.60 -12.37 3.54
CA GLN A 78 11.32 -11.22 4.40
C GLN A 78 12.13 -11.33 5.70
N GLY A 79 12.79 -10.25 6.07
CA GLY A 79 13.65 -10.18 7.25
C GLY A 79 15.10 -10.66 7.04
N GLN A 80 15.43 -11.15 5.86
CA GLN A 80 16.78 -11.58 5.52
C GLN A 80 17.70 -10.38 5.26
N THR A 81 18.94 -10.47 5.67
CA THR A 81 19.99 -9.50 5.32
C THR A 81 20.62 -9.88 3.99
N VAL A 82 20.72 -8.92 3.09
CA VAL A 82 21.35 -9.05 1.79
C VAL A 82 22.54 -8.12 1.67
N LYS A 83 23.52 -8.51 0.87
CA LYS A 83 24.70 -7.69 0.54
C LYS A 83 24.53 -7.08 -0.85
N LYS A 84 25.21 -5.96 -1.09
CA LYS A 84 25.30 -5.36 -2.41
C LYS A 84 25.78 -6.41 -3.43
N GLY A 85 25.04 -6.55 -4.52
CA GLY A 85 25.32 -7.52 -5.58
C GLY A 85 24.64 -8.88 -5.43
N ASP A 86 23.98 -9.15 -4.30
CA ASP A 86 23.19 -10.37 -4.14
C ASP A 86 21.98 -10.37 -5.08
N THR A 87 21.69 -11.51 -5.69
CA THR A 87 20.49 -11.67 -6.54
C THR A 87 19.25 -11.73 -5.66
N LEU A 88 18.31 -10.84 -5.93
CA LEU A 88 17.06 -10.72 -5.19
C LEU A 88 15.94 -11.52 -5.85
N LEU A 89 15.84 -11.41 -7.15
CA LEU A 89 14.84 -12.07 -7.98
C LEU A 89 15.30 -12.07 -9.44
N ILE A 90 14.56 -12.76 -10.30
CA ILE A 90 14.79 -12.80 -11.74
C ILE A 90 13.55 -12.27 -12.45
N ILE A 91 13.75 -11.48 -13.49
CA ILE A 91 12.69 -11.06 -14.40
C ILE A 91 12.91 -11.72 -15.76
N GLU A 92 11.94 -12.49 -16.20
CA GLU A 92 11.91 -13.05 -17.55
C GLU A 92 11.22 -12.07 -18.50
N ALA A 93 11.93 -11.64 -19.51
CA ALA A 93 11.41 -10.81 -20.59
C ALA A 93 11.93 -11.34 -21.91
N MET A 94 11.05 -11.61 -22.86
CA MET A 94 11.41 -12.09 -24.21
C MET A 94 12.35 -13.31 -24.21
N LYS A 95 12.06 -14.31 -23.39
CA LYS A 95 12.87 -15.52 -23.19
C LYS A 95 14.28 -15.28 -22.63
N THR A 96 14.52 -14.11 -22.08
CA THR A 96 15.76 -13.72 -21.44
C THR A 96 15.54 -13.56 -19.93
N PHE A 97 16.39 -14.18 -19.12
CA PHE A 97 16.36 -14.08 -17.68
C PHE A 97 17.30 -12.98 -17.20
N ASN A 98 16.75 -11.97 -16.56
CA ASN A 98 17.50 -10.84 -16.05
C ASN A 98 17.51 -10.85 -14.53
N PRO A 99 18.65 -11.14 -13.89
CA PRO A 99 18.74 -11.11 -12.44
C PRO A 99 18.73 -9.67 -11.93
N ILE A 100 17.89 -9.40 -10.94
CA ILE A 100 17.85 -8.12 -10.24
C ILE A 100 18.68 -8.26 -8.97
N LYS A 101 19.71 -7.45 -8.87
CA LYS A 101 20.67 -7.47 -7.77
C LYS A 101 20.44 -6.32 -6.79
N ALA A 102 20.81 -6.55 -5.54
CA ALA A 102 20.78 -5.52 -4.52
C ALA A 102 21.78 -4.41 -4.86
N LYS A 103 21.30 -3.17 -4.87
CA LYS A 103 22.14 -1.97 -5.08
C LYS A 103 22.96 -1.63 -3.85
N GLU A 104 22.46 -1.97 -2.69
CA GLU A 104 23.05 -1.70 -1.39
C GLU A 104 22.85 -2.89 -0.45
N SER A 105 23.68 -2.97 0.57
CA SER A 105 23.48 -3.95 1.65
C SER A 105 22.38 -3.48 2.58
N GLY A 106 21.53 -4.40 3.03
CA GLY A 106 20.44 -4.07 3.91
C GLY A 106 19.60 -5.26 4.29
N LYS A 107 18.51 -5.01 4.95
CA LYS A 107 17.52 -6.01 5.34
C LYS A 107 16.29 -5.93 4.44
N VAL A 108 15.79 -7.06 4.01
CA VAL A 108 14.55 -7.17 3.24
C VAL A 108 13.37 -6.91 4.17
N GLU A 109 12.74 -5.75 4.06
CA GLU A 109 11.57 -5.41 4.86
C GLU A 109 10.32 -6.13 4.38
N LYS A 110 10.04 -6.03 3.08
CA LYS A 110 8.84 -6.61 2.47
C LYS A 110 9.09 -6.99 1.01
N ILE A 111 8.48 -8.07 0.58
CA ILE A 111 8.43 -8.50 -0.82
C ILE A 111 7.01 -8.19 -1.32
N LEU A 112 6.90 -7.26 -2.28
CA LEU A 112 5.64 -6.74 -2.79
C LEU A 112 5.11 -7.47 -4.02
N VAL A 113 5.83 -8.47 -4.50
CA VAL A 113 5.48 -9.26 -5.68
C VAL A 113 5.42 -10.73 -5.33
N ASN A 114 4.62 -11.47 -6.09
CA ASN A 114 4.52 -12.92 -5.96
C ASN A 114 5.36 -13.62 -7.03
N ASP A 115 5.66 -14.88 -6.79
CA ASP A 115 6.33 -15.71 -7.79
C ASP A 115 5.45 -15.88 -9.04
N ALA A 116 6.08 -15.80 -10.21
CA ALA A 116 5.41 -15.85 -11.52
C ALA A 116 4.39 -14.71 -11.77
N GLU A 117 4.55 -13.58 -11.09
CA GLU A 117 3.70 -12.40 -11.29
C GLU A 117 4.21 -11.53 -12.44
N PRO A 118 3.33 -11.07 -13.37
CA PRO A 118 3.72 -10.10 -14.35
C PRO A 118 3.95 -8.73 -13.71
N VAL A 119 5.01 -8.05 -14.12
CA VAL A 119 5.38 -6.72 -13.63
C VAL A 119 5.61 -5.77 -14.78
N GLU A 120 5.35 -4.50 -14.52
CA GLU A 120 5.59 -3.39 -15.44
C GLU A 120 6.84 -2.60 -15.03
N TYR A 121 7.35 -1.78 -15.95
CA TYR A 121 8.45 -0.89 -15.66
C TYR A 121 8.13 0.05 -14.48
N GLY A 122 9.02 0.09 -13.51
CA GLY A 122 8.88 0.94 -12.33
C GLY A 122 7.98 0.38 -11.21
N GLN A 123 7.44 -0.80 -11.42
CA GLN A 123 6.64 -1.49 -10.40
C GLN A 123 7.52 -2.07 -9.29
#